data_46b8ef3cc67a32749c45ff4171bd9651
#
_entry.id   46b8ef3cc67a32749c45ff4171bd9651
#
_cell.length_a   1.000
_cell.length_b   1.000
_cell.length_c   1.000
_cell.angle_alpha   90.00
_cell.angle_beta   90.00
_cell.angle_gamma   90.00
#
_symmetry.space_group_name_H-M   'P 1'
#
loop_
_entity.id
_entity.type
_entity.pdbx_description
1 polymer ?
#
loop_
_entity_poly.entity_id
_entity_poly.type
_entity_poly.pdbx_seq_one_letter_code
_entity_poly.pdbx_strand_id
1 'polypeptide(L)'
;MQNLLKENIQKTSNNSSRSIKKLLKQKSLVVAFSLLLTGLGASITSIFFKTGIYFINNWRLALLNQLPSIAVLPIFGAVGGAIAAYLIKNIAPAAKGSGVSQIMGFLRHKKVPMNIKVGLVKLVSGIIAIGSGFPLGPEGPSAVSYTHLTLPTIYSV
;
A
#
# COMPACT_ATOMS: atom_id res chain seq x y z
N MET A 1 41.73 34.10 33.68
CA MET A 1 41.39 32.67 33.72
C MET A 1 39.89 32.43 33.58
N GLN A 2 38.99 33.13 34.24
CA GLN A 2 37.53 32.97 34.13
C GLN A 2 36.95 33.34 32.76
N ASN A 3 37.50 34.30 32.03
CA ASN A 3 37.03 34.70 30.70
C ASN A 3 37.30 33.63 29.63
N LEU A 4 38.46 32.96 29.68
CA LEU A 4 38.83 31.88 28.78
C LEU A 4 37.92 30.63 28.98
N LEU A 5 37.54 30.36 30.23
CA LEU A 5 36.62 29.27 30.54
C LEU A 5 35.21 29.56 30.01
N LYS A 6 34.70 30.78 30.13
CA LYS A 6 33.40 31.21 29.59
C LYS A 6 33.37 31.13 28.08
N GLU A 7 34.44 31.55 27.39
CA GLU A 7 34.55 31.52 25.94
C GLU A 7 34.56 30.07 25.40
N ASN A 8 35.30 29.17 26.06
CA ASN A 8 35.33 27.75 25.69
C ASN A 8 33.99 27.06 25.91
N ILE A 9 33.28 27.36 27.01
CA ILE A 9 31.94 26.82 27.26
C ILE A 9 30.95 27.31 26.20
N GLN A 10 30.99 28.59 25.85
CA GLN A 10 30.13 29.20 24.85
C GLN A 10 30.38 28.58 23.44
N LYS A 11 31.65 28.37 23.09
CA LYS A 11 32.07 27.78 21.82
C LYS A 11 31.63 26.32 21.72
N THR A 12 31.76 25.57 22.81
CA THR A 12 31.32 24.15 22.85
C THR A 12 29.79 24.04 22.76
N SER A 13 29.04 24.88 23.48
CA SER A 13 27.59 24.96 23.43
C SER A 13 27.08 25.31 22.01
N ASN A 14 27.68 26.29 21.35
CA ASN A 14 27.32 26.69 20.00
C ASN A 14 27.61 25.61 18.95
N ASN A 15 28.71 24.88 19.10
CA ASN A 15 29.05 23.76 18.19
C ASN A 15 28.09 22.59 18.39
N SER A 16 27.73 22.26 19.61
CA SER A 16 26.75 21.22 19.93
C SER A 16 25.37 21.56 19.36
N SER A 17 24.91 22.78 19.53
CA SER A 17 23.63 23.26 18.98
C SER A 17 23.59 23.24 17.45
N ARG A 18 24.70 23.58 16.78
CA ARG A 18 24.81 23.51 15.32
C ARG A 18 24.77 22.07 14.81
N SER A 19 25.45 21.17 15.48
CA SER A 19 25.44 19.72 15.13
C SER A 19 24.06 19.11 15.31
N ILE A 20 23.35 19.41 16.40
CA ILE A 20 21.99 18.97 16.65
C ILE A 20 21.03 19.49 15.56
N LYS A 21 21.11 20.78 15.22
CA LYS A 21 20.30 21.39 14.17
C LYS A 21 20.54 20.74 12.81
N LYS A 22 21.80 20.40 12.49
CA LYS A 22 22.17 19.71 11.22
C LYS A 22 21.62 18.30 11.17
N LEU A 23 21.68 17.55 12.27
CA LEU A 23 21.12 16.20 12.39
C LEU A 23 19.58 16.21 12.29
N LEU A 24 18.91 17.16 12.95
CA LEU A 24 17.47 17.33 12.85
C LEU A 24 17.01 17.68 11.43
N LYS A 25 17.74 18.58 10.75
CA LYS A 25 17.46 18.95 9.36
C LYS A 25 17.64 17.76 8.41
N GLN A 26 18.68 16.97 8.60
CA GLN A 26 18.94 15.78 7.78
C GLN A 26 17.87 14.71 7.97
N LYS A 27 17.44 14.43 9.22
CA LYS A 27 16.32 13.53 9.48
C LYS A 27 15.01 14.01 8.88
N SER A 28 14.74 15.31 8.94
CA SER A 28 13.54 15.93 8.35
C SER A 28 13.52 15.77 6.83
N LEU A 29 14.64 15.93 6.14
CA LEU A 29 14.74 15.72 4.68
C LEU A 29 14.52 14.26 4.30
N VAL A 30 15.08 13.32 5.04
CA VAL A 30 14.86 11.87 4.80
C VAL A 30 13.39 11.51 4.99
N VAL A 31 12.76 12.01 6.05
CA VAL A 31 11.32 11.80 6.28
C VAL A 31 10.49 12.42 5.16
N ALA A 32 10.78 13.64 4.73
CA ALA A 32 10.07 14.30 3.65
C ALA A 32 10.21 13.52 2.33
N PHE A 33 11.40 13.04 2.00
CA PHE A 33 11.64 12.23 0.81
C PHE A 33 10.89 10.88 0.88
N SER A 34 10.90 10.22 2.04
CA SER A 34 10.16 8.98 2.26
C SER A 34 8.65 9.19 2.09
N LEU A 35 8.10 10.28 2.60
CA LEU A 35 6.68 10.62 2.44
C LEU A 35 6.32 10.88 0.98
N LEU A 36 7.17 11.60 0.23
CA LEU A 36 6.96 11.82 -1.20
C LEU A 36 6.99 10.52 -1.99
N LEU A 37 7.98 9.67 -1.75
CA LEU A 37 8.10 8.37 -2.41
C LEU A 37 6.90 7.46 -2.13
N THR A 38 6.49 7.42 -0.86
CA THR A 38 5.30 6.70 -0.41
C THR A 38 4.03 7.22 -1.07
N GLY A 39 3.86 8.54 -1.12
CA GLY A 39 2.71 9.18 -1.75
C GLY A 39 2.63 8.90 -3.26
N LEU A 40 3.76 8.97 -3.97
CA LEU A 40 3.84 8.62 -5.39
C LEU A 40 3.50 7.15 -5.64
N GLY A 41 4.08 6.23 -4.86
CA GLY A 41 3.80 4.80 -4.97
C GLY A 41 2.32 4.47 -4.71
N ALA A 42 1.74 5.06 -3.68
CA ALA A 42 0.32 4.92 -3.36
C ALA A 42 -0.58 5.46 -4.48
N SER A 43 -0.24 6.62 -5.05
CA SER A 43 -0.99 7.23 -6.16
C SER A 43 -0.97 6.36 -7.41
N ILE A 44 0.19 5.87 -7.82
CA ILE A 44 0.35 4.99 -8.98
C ILE A 44 -0.47 3.71 -8.78
N THR A 45 -0.37 3.09 -7.61
CA THR A 45 -1.13 1.86 -7.29
C THR A 45 -2.64 2.11 -7.33
N SER A 46 -3.10 3.25 -6.81
CA SER A 46 -4.52 3.64 -6.82
C SER A 46 -5.05 3.85 -8.25
N ILE A 47 -4.29 4.53 -9.09
CA ILE A 47 -4.64 4.74 -10.50
C ILE A 47 -4.74 3.39 -11.21
N PHE A 48 -3.73 2.53 -11.05
CA PHE A 48 -3.72 1.20 -11.66
C PHE A 48 -4.92 0.36 -11.21
N PHE A 49 -5.22 0.38 -9.91
CA PHE A 49 -6.35 -0.34 -9.33
C PHE A 49 -7.69 0.14 -9.89
N LYS A 50 -7.91 1.46 -9.90
CA LYS A 50 -9.12 2.07 -10.47
C LYS A 50 -9.29 1.78 -11.96
N THR A 51 -8.22 1.96 -12.72
CA THR A 51 -8.24 1.72 -14.17
C THR A 51 -8.52 0.25 -14.48
N GLY A 52 -7.93 -0.68 -13.73
CA GLY A 52 -8.18 -2.10 -13.88
C GLY A 52 -9.64 -2.49 -13.59
N ILE A 53 -10.22 -1.97 -12.52
CA ILE A 53 -11.64 -2.17 -12.19
C ILE A 53 -12.52 -1.61 -13.31
N TYR A 54 -12.24 -0.40 -13.77
CA TYR A 54 -13.00 0.26 -14.84
C TYR A 54 -12.96 -0.55 -16.15
N PHE A 55 -11.81 -1.08 -16.52
CA PHE A 55 -11.64 -1.92 -17.70
C PHE A 55 -12.54 -3.17 -17.66
N ILE A 56 -12.50 -3.92 -16.55
CA ILE A 56 -13.32 -5.14 -16.41
C ILE A 56 -14.82 -4.78 -16.33
N ASN A 57 -15.16 -3.70 -15.63
CA ASN A 57 -16.54 -3.25 -15.54
C ASN A 57 -17.11 -2.83 -16.90
N ASN A 58 -16.33 -2.15 -17.74
CA ASN A 58 -16.75 -1.81 -19.10
C ASN A 58 -17.01 -3.04 -19.97
N TRP A 59 -16.19 -4.07 -19.83
CA TRP A 59 -16.43 -5.35 -20.49
C TRP A 59 -17.75 -5.97 -20.05
N ARG A 60 -18.02 -5.95 -18.76
CA ARG A 60 -19.29 -6.42 -18.20
C ARG A 60 -20.47 -5.62 -18.75
N LEU A 61 -20.38 -4.30 -18.81
CA LEU A 61 -21.43 -3.44 -19.34
C LEU A 61 -21.66 -3.65 -20.84
N ALA A 62 -20.62 -3.87 -21.60
CA ALA A 62 -20.73 -4.19 -23.04
C ALA A 62 -21.50 -5.50 -23.27
N LEU A 63 -21.29 -6.51 -22.44
CA LEU A 63 -22.05 -7.77 -22.50
C LEU A 63 -23.51 -7.60 -22.09
N LEU A 64 -23.81 -6.72 -21.13
CA LEU A 64 -25.17 -6.41 -20.71
C LEU A 64 -26.01 -5.76 -21.81
N ASN A 65 -25.38 -5.07 -22.76
CA ASN A 65 -26.09 -4.50 -23.91
C ASN A 65 -26.53 -5.55 -24.96
N GLN A 66 -25.94 -6.74 -24.92
CA GLN A 66 -26.21 -7.80 -25.91
C GLN A 66 -26.98 -8.99 -25.31
N LEU A 67 -26.90 -9.19 -23.99
CA LEU A 67 -27.47 -10.35 -23.30
C LEU A 67 -28.33 -9.94 -22.11
N PRO A 68 -29.30 -10.75 -21.70
CA PRO A 68 -30.16 -10.44 -20.57
C PRO A 68 -29.36 -10.33 -19.27
N SER A 69 -29.56 -9.24 -18.55
CA SER A 69 -28.82 -8.91 -17.31
C SER A 69 -28.92 -9.98 -16.24
N ILE A 70 -30.04 -10.70 -16.17
CA ILE A 70 -30.29 -11.76 -15.19
C ILE A 70 -29.31 -12.95 -15.33
N ALA A 71 -28.80 -13.20 -16.54
CA ALA A 71 -27.80 -14.24 -16.78
C ALA A 71 -26.35 -13.70 -16.70
N VAL A 72 -26.12 -12.53 -17.27
CA VAL A 72 -24.75 -11.95 -17.35
C VAL A 72 -24.17 -11.65 -15.98
N LEU A 73 -24.94 -11.03 -15.09
CA LEU A 73 -24.44 -10.62 -13.78
C LEU A 73 -23.94 -11.80 -12.93
N PRO A 74 -24.73 -12.87 -12.70
CA PRO A 74 -24.26 -13.97 -11.87
C PRO A 74 -23.14 -14.77 -12.54
N ILE A 75 -23.20 -14.98 -13.87
CA ILE A 75 -22.14 -15.71 -14.58
C ILE A 75 -20.83 -14.94 -14.55
N PHE A 76 -20.86 -13.65 -14.83
CA PHE A 76 -19.65 -12.82 -14.82
C PHE A 76 -19.03 -12.73 -13.42
N GLY A 77 -19.89 -12.60 -12.38
CA GLY A 77 -19.47 -12.67 -10.99
C GLY A 77 -18.84 -14.02 -10.64
N ALA A 78 -19.51 -15.13 -10.98
CA ALA A 78 -19.00 -16.47 -10.69
C ALA A 78 -17.64 -16.74 -11.35
N VAL A 79 -17.46 -16.39 -12.61
CA VAL A 79 -16.19 -16.53 -13.33
C VAL A 79 -15.11 -15.65 -12.72
N GLY A 80 -15.39 -14.38 -12.48
CA GLY A 80 -14.43 -13.46 -11.88
C GLY A 80 -14.04 -13.88 -10.45
N GLY A 81 -15.00 -14.32 -9.65
CA GLY A 81 -14.75 -14.85 -8.32
C GLY A 81 -13.91 -16.13 -8.34
N ALA A 82 -14.18 -17.04 -9.26
CA ALA A 82 -13.40 -18.27 -9.44
C ALA A 82 -11.94 -17.96 -9.83
N ILE A 83 -11.71 -17.03 -10.76
CA ILE A 83 -10.37 -16.60 -11.16
C ILE A 83 -9.64 -15.96 -9.98
N ALA A 84 -10.29 -15.03 -9.25
CA ALA A 84 -9.71 -14.39 -8.09
C ALA A 84 -9.34 -15.41 -6.99
N ALA A 85 -10.22 -16.36 -6.71
CA ALA A 85 -9.98 -17.44 -5.75
C ALA A 85 -8.82 -18.35 -6.18
N TYR A 86 -8.74 -18.69 -7.47
CA TYR A 86 -7.66 -19.50 -8.05
C TYR A 86 -6.30 -18.80 -7.90
N LEU A 87 -6.21 -17.50 -8.23
CA LEU A 87 -5.00 -16.70 -8.05
C LEU A 87 -4.53 -16.68 -6.60
N ILE A 88 -5.45 -16.43 -5.66
CA ILE A 88 -5.14 -16.41 -4.24
C ILE A 88 -4.68 -17.78 -3.76
N LYS A 89 -5.41 -18.85 -4.12
CA LYS A 89 -5.11 -20.21 -3.65
C LYS A 89 -3.74 -20.70 -4.14
N ASN A 90 -3.41 -20.49 -5.40
CA ASN A 90 -2.24 -21.11 -6.03
C ASN A 90 -0.99 -20.23 -5.99
N ILE A 91 -1.13 -18.89 -6.01
CA ILE A 91 0.03 -18.00 -6.12
C ILE A 91 0.41 -17.41 -4.75
N ALA A 92 -0.57 -16.97 -3.96
CA ALA A 92 -0.30 -16.35 -2.68
C ALA A 92 -1.45 -16.59 -1.67
N PRO A 93 -1.47 -17.74 -0.99
CA PRO A 93 -2.51 -18.03 0.02
C PRO A 93 -2.59 -16.99 1.15
N ALA A 94 -1.48 -16.32 1.43
CA ALA A 94 -1.42 -15.22 2.39
C ALA A 94 -2.20 -13.95 1.95
N ALA A 95 -2.59 -13.86 0.67
CA ALA A 95 -3.43 -12.77 0.17
C ALA A 95 -4.92 -12.91 0.56
N LYS A 96 -5.31 -14.02 1.20
CA LYS A 96 -6.67 -14.27 1.66
C LYS A 96 -7.13 -13.25 2.71
N GLY A 97 -8.37 -12.81 2.62
CA GLY A 97 -9.00 -11.85 3.54
C GLY A 97 -8.75 -10.38 3.21
N SER A 98 -9.29 -9.47 4.02
CA SER A 98 -9.24 -8.01 3.80
C SER A 98 -7.82 -7.43 3.89
N GLY A 99 -6.91 -8.10 4.61
CA GLY A 99 -5.55 -7.64 4.86
C GLY A 99 -5.41 -6.65 6.03
N VAL A 100 -6.49 -6.07 6.50
CA VAL A 100 -6.48 -5.20 7.68
C VAL A 100 -5.97 -5.97 8.91
N SER A 101 -6.38 -7.22 9.07
CA SER A 101 -5.89 -8.13 10.12
C SER A 101 -4.38 -8.41 10.01
N GLN A 102 -3.83 -8.44 8.80
CA GLN A 102 -2.39 -8.61 8.56
C GLN A 102 -1.61 -7.38 8.99
N ILE A 103 -2.11 -6.17 8.65
CA ILE A 103 -1.51 -4.90 9.08
C ILE A 103 -1.56 -4.77 10.60
N MET A 104 -2.70 -5.09 11.22
CA MET A 104 -2.85 -5.10 12.68
C MET A 104 -1.92 -6.11 13.36
N GLY A 105 -1.74 -7.28 12.75
CA GLY A 105 -0.78 -8.29 13.21
C GLY A 105 0.66 -7.79 13.15
N PHE A 106 1.03 -7.12 12.06
CA PHE A 106 2.35 -6.51 11.89
C PHE A 106 2.63 -5.41 12.93
N LEU A 107 1.66 -4.51 13.15
CA LEU A 107 1.78 -3.45 14.16
C LEU A 107 1.92 -4.02 15.59
N ARG A 108 1.42 -5.24 15.84
CA ARG A 108 1.59 -5.98 17.10
C ARG A 108 2.86 -6.85 17.13
N HIS A 109 3.84 -6.57 16.27
CA HIS A 109 5.11 -7.32 16.16
C HIS A 109 4.95 -8.83 15.87
N LYS A 110 3.80 -9.26 15.33
CA LYS A 110 3.64 -10.63 14.83
C LYS A 110 4.32 -10.78 13.47
N LYS A 111 5.02 -11.89 13.26
CA LYS A 111 5.62 -12.22 11.96
C LYS A 111 4.51 -12.48 10.94
N VAL A 112 4.18 -11.49 10.14
CA VAL A 112 3.22 -11.60 9.04
C VAL A 112 4.00 -11.62 7.74
N PRO A 113 3.74 -12.54 6.79
CA PRO A 113 4.44 -12.58 5.51
C PRO A 113 4.03 -11.37 4.66
N MET A 114 4.76 -10.27 4.82
CA MET A 114 4.62 -9.06 4.00
C MET A 114 5.57 -9.14 2.81
N ASN A 115 5.17 -9.89 1.77
CA ASN A 115 5.93 -10.02 0.55
C ASN A 115 5.21 -9.22 -0.56
N ILE A 116 6.00 -8.53 -1.39
CA ILE A 116 5.51 -7.79 -2.56
C ILE A 116 4.62 -8.65 -3.48
N LYS A 117 4.94 -9.95 -3.58
CA LYS A 117 4.15 -10.94 -4.29
C LYS A 117 2.71 -11.05 -3.75
N VAL A 118 2.55 -11.03 -2.43
CA VAL A 118 1.23 -11.07 -1.76
C VAL A 118 0.44 -9.81 -2.08
N GLY A 119 1.09 -8.64 -2.04
CA GLY A 119 0.47 -7.36 -2.40
C GLY A 119 -0.01 -7.32 -3.85
N LEU A 120 0.82 -7.76 -4.80
CA LEU A 120 0.47 -7.82 -6.23
C LEU A 120 -0.69 -8.78 -6.50
N VAL A 121 -0.65 -10.00 -5.94
CA VAL A 121 -1.75 -10.96 -6.11
C VAL A 121 -3.04 -10.42 -5.52
N LYS A 122 -2.97 -9.75 -4.37
CA LYS A 122 -4.14 -9.13 -3.75
C LYS A 122 -4.72 -7.99 -4.60
N LEU A 123 -3.86 -7.17 -5.20
CA LEU A 123 -4.27 -6.09 -6.08
C LEU A 123 -4.97 -6.65 -7.32
N VAL A 124 -4.35 -7.61 -8.01
CA VAL A 124 -4.92 -8.22 -9.23
C VAL A 124 -6.22 -8.97 -8.94
N SER A 125 -6.25 -9.80 -7.90
CA SER A 125 -7.48 -10.51 -7.51
C SER A 125 -8.59 -9.56 -7.08
N GLY A 126 -8.26 -8.45 -6.42
CA GLY A 126 -9.20 -7.39 -6.08
C GLY A 126 -9.79 -6.69 -7.30
N ILE A 127 -8.97 -6.36 -8.29
CA ILE A 127 -9.41 -5.78 -9.57
C ILE A 127 -10.41 -6.71 -10.25
N ILE A 128 -10.08 -8.00 -10.36
CA ILE A 128 -10.93 -8.99 -11.01
C ILE A 128 -12.25 -9.15 -10.24
N ALA A 129 -12.21 -9.34 -8.93
CA ALA A 129 -13.41 -9.52 -8.13
C ALA A 129 -14.32 -8.30 -8.19
N ILE A 130 -13.82 -7.10 -7.91
CA ILE A 130 -14.63 -5.87 -7.86
C ILE A 130 -15.13 -5.52 -9.28
N GLY A 131 -14.27 -5.62 -10.29
CA GLY A 131 -14.64 -5.37 -11.69
C GLY A 131 -15.70 -6.32 -12.22
N SER A 132 -15.72 -7.57 -11.72
CA SER A 132 -16.76 -8.56 -12.05
C SER A 132 -18.10 -8.29 -11.37
N GLY A 133 -18.17 -7.33 -10.46
CA GLY A 133 -19.41 -6.90 -9.84
C GLY A 133 -19.65 -7.42 -8.42
N PHE A 134 -18.63 -7.95 -7.76
CA PHE A 134 -18.76 -8.24 -6.33
C PHE A 134 -18.95 -6.94 -5.54
N PRO A 135 -19.90 -6.91 -4.58
CA PRO A 135 -20.11 -5.75 -3.71
C PRO A 135 -19.02 -5.64 -2.64
N LEU A 136 -17.78 -5.52 -3.10
CA LEU A 136 -16.59 -5.38 -2.27
C LEU A 136 -16.05 -3.97 -2.44
N GLY A 137 -15.69 -3.33 -1.31
CA GLY A 137 -15.03 -2.03 -1.34
C GLY A 137 -13.56 -2.15 -1.74
N PRO A 138 -13.00 -1.11 -2.39
CA PRO A 138 -11.58 -1.06 -2.76
C PRO A 138 -10.64 -0.85 -1.57
N GLU A 139 -11.18 -0.57 -0.37
CA GLU A 139 -10.43 -0.14 0.81
C GLU A 139 -9.44 -1.20 1.30
N GLY A 140 -9.87 -2.46 1.39
CA GLY A 140 -9.03 -3.56 1.84
C GLY A 140 -7.82 -3.81 0.93
N PRO A 141 -8.02 -4.10 -0.36
CA PRO A 141 -6.92 -4.29 -1.31
C PRO A 141 -6.01 -3.07 -1.44
N SER A 142 -6.57 -1.87 -1.45
CA SER A 142 -5.80 -0.62 -1.52
C SER A 142 -4.91 -0.43 -0.31
N ALA A 143 -5.46 -0.54 0.91
CA ALA A 143 -4.70 -0.38 2.15
C ALA A 143 -3.51 -1.35 2.23
N VAL A 144 -3.71 -2.62 1.84
CA VAL A 144 -2.64 -3.62 1.85
C VAL A 144 -1.59 -3.32 0.80
N SER A 145 -1.99 -2.95 -0.41
CA SER A 145 -1.04 -2.61 -1.47
C SER A 145 -0.17 -1.42 -1.08
N TYR A 146 -0.74 -0.41 -0.44
CA TYR A 146 0.02 0.75 0.06
C TYR A 146 1.01 0.33 1.14
N THR A 147 0.61 -0.48 2.11
CA THR A 147 1.49 -0.91 3.19
C THR A 147 2.64 -1.79 2.69
N HIS A 148 2.41 -2.66 1.71
CA HIS A 148 3.47 -3.46 1.11
C HIS A 148 4.51 -2.62 0.34
N LEU A 149 4.09 -1.48 -0.23
CA LEU A 149 5.00 -0.56 -0.91
C LEU A 149 5.75 0.37 0.06
N THR A 150 5.13 0.72 1.19
CA THR A 150 5.64 1.76 2.08
C THR A 150 6.42 1.23 3.27
N LEU A 151 6.07 0.06 3.79
CA LEU A 151 6.76 -0.52 4.95
C LEU A 151 8.26 -0.78 4.73
N PRO A 152 8.72 -1.30 3.58
CA PRO A 152 10.14 -1.45 3.33
C PRO A 152 10.91 -0.13 3.37
N THR A 153 10.29 0.98 2.98
CA THR A 153 10.93 2.30 2.96
C THR A 153 10.97 2.96 4.33
N ILE A 154 10.01 2.68 5.21
CA ILE A 154 9.96 3.25 6.56
C ILE A 154 10.90 2.51 7.53
N TYR A 155 11.06 1.20 7.35
CA TYR A 155 11.94 0.39 8.22
C TYR A 155 13.42 0.41 7.84
N SER A 156 13.76 0.96 6.68
CA SER A 156 15.15 1.14 6.25
C SER A 156 15.77 2.48 6.70
N VAL A 157 15.05 3.26 7.50
CA VAL A 157 15.48 4.53 8.11
C VAL A 157 15.59 4.37 9.62
#